data_d059a96fc773e75118d0ce3b4c600e9d
#
_entry.id   d059a96fc773e75118d0ce3b4c600e9d
#
_cell.length_a   1.000
_cell.length_b   1.000
_cell.length_c   1.000
_cell.angle_alpha   90.00
_cell.angle_beta   90.00
_cell.angle_gamma   90.00
#
_symmetry.space_group_name_H-M   'P 1'
#
loop_
_entity.id
_entity.type
_entity.pdbx_description
1 polymer ?
#
loop_
_entity_poly.entity_id
_entity_poly.type
_entity_poly.pdbx_seq_one_letter_code
_entity_poly.pdbx_strand_id
1 'polypeptide(L)'
;MARFRRFSYAVGETVLVLPKDPDVPEARLSRQHWHLLACVAIVLALLAGIGMRQPSPPDEPRFVLAARAMVDSGQWLLPHRGGDLYAEKPPVFMWMQAASHQLLGNWTLAFLLPSLLAALLTLWLCWDLGRRLWNRRVAWWAMLALASCLQFGLMAKRAQIDMVLVGLTTLAMWGLLRHLLEAPNRRAVLLAGFAAGLGTVTKGVGFLPLLVLLPWALWRWRMRGDNDGHAGRGRALWLLVPGFLLGTAVWLAPLGIALLHSTDPSLQAYARELLFKQTGTRYANAWHHVKPAWYYLQVMATLWLPGSLLLPALLPAWWRRLKRLDGRYWLLLGWAVLVLVFFSASPGKREVYIFPMLPLLCVAAAPVLPGLLRRTGPRWLLLVYVGVLAAAALYVGVQLLGGSPWAHVQLDRRGMPDSLLPLLGGWVFGFGVLLVAALVWLRQRRVGALVVVCACLLWNVYGWGLMPTLDPYSSASALMQRVGQRIGPDAQLGLVAWREQNLLQADRTVTEFGFKRPWDEQWQQAGPWLQQAPETRWLLVLDQAMSPCVDAAQVVDIGSSNRNRWQLVPGRAWRAGCDAHLARDAASDDEQD
;
A
#
# COMPACT_ATOMS: atom_id res chain seq x y z
N MET A 1 -4.48 24.35 -48.87
CA MET A 1 -5.87 23.87 -48.80
C MET A 1 -5.88 22.35 -48.84
N ALA A 2 -5.96 21.66 -47.75
CA ALA A 2 -6.07 20.21 -47.69
C ALA A 2 -7.10 19.83 -46.65
N ARG A 3 -8.18 19.21 -47.14
CA ARG A 3 -9.37 18.83 -46.39
C ARG A 3 -9.08 17.75 -45.35
N PHE A 4 -9.29 18.05 -44.08
CA PHE A 4 -9.44 17.06 -43.04
C PHE A 4 -10.69 16.22 -43.30
N ARG A 5 -10.55 14.94 -43.67
CA ARG A 5 -11.62 13.95 -43.62
C ARG A 5 -11.87 13.54 -42.16
N ARG A 6 -12.95 14.06 -41.60
CA ARG A 6 -13.57 13.50 -40.39
C ARG A 6 -14.13 12.13 -40.74
N PHE A 7 -13.57 11.06 -40.19
CA PHE A 7 -14.26 9.77 -40.18
C PHE A 7 -15.36 9.82 -39.12
N SER A 8 -16.57 10.12 -39.59
CA SER A 8 -17.81 10.01 -38.81
C SER A 8 -18.32 8.59 -39.01
N TYR A 9 -18.20 7.73 -38.01
CA TYR A 9 -18.94 6.48 -38.00
C TYR A 9 -20.37 6.77 -37.54
N ALA A 10 -21.28 6.88 -38.48
CA ALA A 10 -22.70 6.80 -38.23
C ALA A 10 -23.05 5.33 -37.93
N VAL A 11 -23.19 4.99 -36.66
CA VAL A 11 -23.91 3.80 -36.24
C VAL A 11 -25.35 4.26 -36.00
N GLY A 12 -26.25 3.86 -36.89
CA GLY A 12 -27.67 4.10 -36.75
C GLY A 12 -28.23 3.48 -35.48
N GLU A 13 -28.39 4.28 -34.44
CA GLU A 13 -29.24 3.93 -33.30
C GLU A 13 -30.66 4.38 -33.61
N THR A 14 -31.51 3.44 -34.00
CA THR A 14 -32.95 3.60 -33.91
C THR A 14 -33.32 3.72 -32.44
N VAL A 15 -33.41 4.94 -31.95
CA VAL A 15 -33.93 5.25 -30.61
C VAL A 15 -35.42 5.02 -30.64
N LEU A 16 -35.91 3.88 -30.14
CA LEU A 16 -37.29 3.69 -29.77
C LEU A 16 -37.63 4.68 -28.65
N VAL A 17 -38.20 5.81 -29.00
CA VAL A 17 -38.79 6.77 -28.07
C VAL A 17 -40.11 6.18 -27.59
N LEU A 18 -40.11 5.52 -26.43
CA LEU A 18 -41.34 5.19 -25.72
C LEU A 18 -41.98 6.48 -25.19
N PRO A 19 -43.33 6.64 -25.34
CA PRO A 19 -44.02 7.83 -24.84
C PRO A 19 -43.77 7.97 -23.32
N LYS A 20 -43.49 9.19 -22.90
CA LYS A 20 -43.44 9.55 -21.48
C LYS A 20 -44.85 9.55 -20.92
N ASP A 21 -45.05 8.76 -19.86
CA ASP A 21 -46.22 8.90 -18.97
C ASP A 21 -46.10 10.24 -18.23
N PRO A 22 -47.10 11.13 -18.29
CA PRO A 22 -46.96 12.49 -17.77
C PRO A 22 -47.14 12.67 -16.27
N ASP A 23 -47.48 11.64 -15.48
CA ASP A 23 -47.98 11.85 -14.11
C ASP A 23 -47.23 11.13 -12.97
N VAL A 24 -45.93 10.92 -13.10
CA VAL A 24 -45.12 10.52 -11.94
C VAL A 24 -44.04 11.57 -11.68
N PRO A 25 -44.06 12.30 -10.57
CA PRO A 25 -42.95 13.18 -10.19
C PRO A 25 -41.74 12.32 -9.84
N GLU A 26 -40.99 11.88 -10.83
CA GLU A 26 -39.68 11.27 -10.61
C GLU A 26 -38.69 12.35 -10.21
N ALA A 27 -38.47 12.51 -8.92
CA ALA A 27 -37.22 13.09 -8.38
C ALA A 27 -36.03 12.17 -8.74
N ARG A 28 -35.79 11.95 -10.02
CA ARG A 28 -34.58 11.30 -10.52
C ARG A 28 -33.45 12.27 -10.31
N LEU A 29 -32.63 12.03 -9.27
CA LEU A 29 -31.34 12.67 -9.15
C LEU A 29 -30.68 12.71 -10.51
N SER A 30 -30.25 13.88 -10.98
CA SER A 30 -29.60 14.00 -12.27
C SER A 30 -28.35 13.12 -12.31
N ARG A 31 -27.86 12.75 -13.49
CA ARG A 31 -26.62 11.95 -13.62
C ARG A 31 -25.44 12.56 -12.86
N GLN A 32 -25.39 13.87 -12.73
CA GLN A 32 -24.36 14.60 -12.01
C GLN A 32 -24.41 14.31 -10.49
N HIS A 33 -25.59 14.24 -9.91
CA HIS A 33 -25.75 13.92 -8.48
C HIS A 33 -25.29 12.50 -8.15
N TRP A 34 -25.54 11.51 -9.03
CA TRP A 34 -25.05 10.14 -8.83
C TRP A 34 -23.52 10.06 -8.86
N HIS A 35 -22.86 10.79 -9.76
CA HIS A 35 -21.41 10.85 -9.81
C HIS A 35 -20.83 11.52 -8.55
N LEU A 36 -21.44 12.61 -8.08
CA LEU A 36 -21.03 13.28 -6.85
C LEU A 36 -21.19 12.36 -5.65
N LEU A 37 -22.33 11.69 -5.50
CA LEU A 37 -22.56 10.71 -4.42
C LEU A 37 -21.53 9.58 -4.44
N ALA A 38 -21.20 9.05 -5.61
CA ALA A 38 -20.16 8.02 -5.75
C ALA A 38 -18.79 8.54 -5.33
N CYS A 39 -18.41 9.77 -5.73
CA CYS A 39 -17.17 10.40 -5.28
C CYS A 39 -17.12 10.57 -3.76
N VAL A 40 -18.17 11.12 -3.18
CA VAL A 40 -18.26 11.34 -1.72
C VAL A 40 -18.17 9.99 -0.99
N ALA A 41 -18.91 8.96 -1.44
CA ALA A 41 -18.85 7.64 -0.83
C ALA A 41 -17.44 7.01 -0.90
N ILE A 42 -16.74 7.15 -2.04
CA ILE A 42 -15.37 6.65 -2.20
C ILE A 42 -14.40 7.42 -1.28
N VAL A 43 -14.50 8.75 -1.25
CA VAL A 43 -13.65 9.58 -0.39
C VAL A 43 -13.88 9.23 1.09
N LEU A 44 -15.13 9.13 1.53
CA LEU A 44 -15.46 8.71 2.90
C LEU A 44 -14.93 7.30 3.20
N ALA A 45 -15.06 6.36 2.27
CA ALA A 45 -14.52 5.02 2.41
C ALA A 45 -12.98 5.00 2.52
N LEU A 46 -12.28 5.88 1.82
CA LEU A 46 -10.82 6.02 1.92
C LEU A 46 -10.40 6.74 3.21
N LEU A 47 -11.15 7.72 3.66
CA LEU A 47 -10.91 8.45 4.92
C LEU A 47 -11.21 7.62 6.17
N ALA A 48 -12.09 6.62 6.06
CA ALA A 48 -12.51 5.79 7.20
C ALA A 48 -11.31 5.22 7.97
N GLY A 49 -11.24 5.46 9.28
CA GLY A 49 -10.19 4.96 10.19
C GLY A 49 -8.91 5.79 10.25
N ILE A 50 -8.80 6.88 9.48
CA ILE A 50 -7.67 7.81 9.63
C ILE A 50 -7.80 8.54 10.97
N GLY A 51 -6.70 8.57 11.75
CA GLY A 51 -6.69 9.12 13.11
C GLY A 51 -7.24 8.21 14.20
N MET A 52 -7.72 7.01 13.86
CA MET A 52 -8.37 6.08 14.80
C MET A 52 -7.53 4.84 15.12
N ARG A 53 -6.32 4.77 14.66
CA ARG A 53 -5.41 3.66 14.92
C ARG A 53 -3.95 4.11 14.95
N GLN A 54 -3.13 3.29 15.56
CA GLN A 54 -1.69 3.41 15.57
C GLN A 54 -1.07 2.66 14.37
N PRO A 55 0.22 2.92 14.05
CA PRO A 55 0.95 2.13 13.08
C PRO A 55 1.02 0.66 13.48
N SER A 56 0.68 -0.24 12.57
CA SER A 56 0.68 -1.70 12.81
C SER A 56 1.64 -2.43 11.88
N PRO A 57 2.30 -3.51 12.37
CA PRO A 57 3.22 -4.31 11.56
C PRO A 57 2.59 -4.83 10.25
N PRO A 58 3.44 -5.20 9.26
CA PRO A 58 4.91 -5.28 9.37
C PRO A 58 5.66 -3.98 9.06
N ASP A 59 5.19 -3.14 8.13
CA ASP A 59 6.01 -2.04 7.56
C ASP A 59 5.74 -0.66 8.22
N GLU A 60 4.52 -0.39 8.71
CA GLU A 60 4.11 0.94 9.16
C GLU A 60 4.92 1.46 10.35
N PRO A 61 5.15 0.66 11.43
CA PRO A 61 5.91 1.14 12.59
C PRO A 61 7.33 1.56 12.24
N ARG A 62 7.96 0.84 11.32
CA ARG A 62 9.32 1.10 10.81
C ARG A 62 9.45 2.48 10.19
N PHE A 63 8.52 2.84 9.30
CA PHE A 63 8.54 4.14 8.63
C PHE A 63 8.18 5.28 9.57
N VAL A 64 7.20 5.06 10.46
CA VAL A 64 6.79 6.08 11.42
C VAL A 64 7.86 6.32 12.47
N LEU A 65 8.53 5.27 12.96
CA LEU A 65 9.63 5.39 13.91
C LEU A 65 10.78 6.23 13.31
N ALA A 66 11.16 5.93 12.06
CA ALA A 66 12.19 6.70 11.37
C ALA A 66 11.76 8.16 11.10
N ALA A 67 10.50 8.38 10.72
CA ALA A 67 9.96 9.73 10.53
C ALA A 67 9.91 10.53 11.86
N ARG A 68 9.56 9.86 12.97
CA ARG A 68 9.56 10.46 14.31
C ARG A 68 10.98 10.83 14.75
N ALA A 69 11.94 9.93 14.56
CA ALA A 69 13.34 10.21 14.85
C ALA A 69 13.88 11.42 14.08
N MET A 70 13.46 11.60 12.80
CA MET A 70 13.80 12.79 12.01
C MET A 70 13.24 14.09 12.59
N VAL A 71 11.99 14.07 13.07
CA VAL A 71 11.35 15.26 13.68
C VAL A 71 12.00 15.57 15.01
N ASP A 72 12.23 14.56 15.86
CA ASP A 72 12.75 14.72 17.21
C ASP A 72 14.23 15.17 17.21
N SER A 73 15.05 14.64 16.28
CA SER A 73 16.49 14.96 16.19
C SER A 73 16.81 16.13 15.26
N GLY A 74 15.89 16.53 14.38
CA GLY A 74 16.16 17.48 13.30
C GLY A 74 17.03 16.93 12.15
N GLN A 75 17.41 15.65 12.19
CA GLN A 75 18.26 15.01 11.17
C GLN A 75 17.39 14.31 10.11
N TRP A 76 17.06 15.02 9.05
CA TRP A 76 16.18 14.50 8.00
C TRP A 76 16.88 13.64 6.95
N LEU A 77 18.21 13.71 6.85
CA LEU A 77 18.96 13.01 5.80
C LEU A 77 19.27 11.57 6.17
N LEU A 78 19.53 11.29 7.44
CA LEU A 78 19.90 9.98 7.98
C LEU A 78 18.74 9.39 8.78
N PRO A 79 17.93 8.50 8.20
CA PRO A 79 16.89 7.82 8.95
C PRO A 79 17.48 6.91 10.02
N HIS A 80 16.87 6.86 11.21
CA HIS A 80 17.25 5.96 12.27
C HIS A 80 16.07 5.07 12.69
N ARG A 81 16.39 3.87 13.12
CA ARG A 81 15.47 2.91 13.72
C ARG A 81 16.00 2.56 15.13
N GLY A 82 15.50 3.26 16.14
CA GLY A 82 16.17 3.33 17.43
C GLY A 82 17.51 4.06 17.28
N GLY A 83 18.59 3.52 17.88
CA GLY A 83 19.94 4.02 17.71
C GLY A 83 20.60 3.61 16.39
N ASP A 84 20.05 2.63 15.68
CA ASP A 84 20.65 2.11 14.45
C ASP A 84 20.26 2.91 13.22
N LEU A 85 21.24 3.08 12.31
CA LEU A 85 21.01 3.72 11.01
C LEU A 85 20.12 2.85 10.12
N TYR A 86 19.04 3.44 9.59
CA TYR A 86 18.10 2.77 8.70
C TYR A 86 18.44 3.04 7.23
N ALA A 87 19.27 2.19 6.63
CA ALA A 87 19.75 2.32 5.25
C ALA A 87 19.03 1.39 4.25
N GLU A 88 17.85 0.83 4.60
CA GLU A 88 17.16 -0.12 3.73
C GLU A 88 16.30 0.54 2.66
N LYS A 89 15.86 1.77 2.88
CA LYS A 89 15.02 2.55 1.98
C LYS A 89 15.42 4.02 1.95
N PRO A 90 15.31 4.69 0.78
CA PRO A 90 15.46 6.14 0.72
C PRO A 90 14.41 6.87 1.57
N PRO A 91 14.72 8.07 2.09
CA PRO A 91 13.92 8.72 3.13
C PRO A 91 12.65 9.43 2.63
N VAL A 92 12.40 9.50 1.33
CA VAL A 92 11.33 10.34 0.73
C VAL A 92 9.96 10.09 1.35
N PHE A 93 9.59 8.83 1.60
CA PHE A 93 8.31 8.50 2.23
C PHE A 93 8.25 8.96 3.70
N MET A 94 9.34 8.79 4.44
CA MET A 94 9.46 9.22 5.83
C MET A 94 9.42 10.75 5.93
N TRP A 95 10.04 11.46 4.98
CA TRP A 95 9.92 12.92 4.85
C TRP A 95 8.47 13.36 4.66
N MET A 96 7.70 12.65 3.82
CA MET A 96 6.28 12.95 3.65
C MET A 96 5.50 12.76 4.96
N GLN A 97 5.80 11.72 5.75
CA GLN A 97 5.17 11.50 7.05
C GLN A 97 5.58 12.55 8.08
N ALA A 98 6.88 12.87 8.17
CA ALA A 98 7.42 13.90 9.05
C ALA A 98 6.82 15.28 8.73
N ALA A 99 6.79 15.66 7.44
CA ALA A 99 6.14 16.90 6.99
C ALA A 99 4.64 16.93 7.30
N SER A 100 3.95 15.81 7.12
CA SER A 100 2.54 15.68 7.50
C SER A 100 2.33 15.88 9.00
N HIS A 101 3.24 15.36 9.83
CA HIS A 101 3.19 15.58 11.28
C HIS A 101 3.44 17.04 11.65
N GLN A 102 4.43 17.70 11.04
CA GLN A 102 4.68 19.12 11.29
C GLN A 102 3.48 20.01 10.93
N LEU A 103 2.70 19.61 9.90
CA LEU A 103 1.51 20.34 9.49
C LEU A 103 0.30 20.07 10.40
N LEU A 104 0.12 18.83 10.87
CA LEU A 104 -1.09 18.39 11.57
C LEU A 104 -0.92 18.29 13.10
N GLY A 105 0.31 18.25 13.61
CA GLY A 105 0.61 18.09 15.04
C GLY A 105 0.21 16.72 15.63
N ASN A 106 -0.19 15.76 14.81
CA ASN A 106 -0.73 14.48 15.28
C ASN A 106 -0.23 13.32 14.42
N TRP A 107 0.46 12.35 15.04
CA TRP A 107 1.03 11.19 14.34
C TRP A 107 -0.02 10.24 13.80
N THR A 108 -1.16 10.03 14.50
CA THR A 108 -2.21 9.10 14.06
C THR A 108 -2.93 9.55 12.78
N LEU A 109 -2.91 10.86 12.51
CA LEU A 109 -3.37 11.45 11.24
C LEU A 109 -2.25 11.45 10.19
N ALA A 110 -1.07 11.89 10.61
CA ALA A 110 0.04 12.20 9.72
C ALA A 110 0.60 10.98 8.99
N PHE A 111 0.70 9.83 9.67
CA PHE A 111 1.38 8.66 9.10
C PHE A 111 0.65 8.05 7.89
N LEU A 112 -0.68 8.19 7.79
CA LEU A 112 -1.49 7.71 6.67
C LEU A 112 -1.68 8.74 5.55
N LEU A 113 -1.47 10.02 5.84
CA LEU A 113 -1.77 11.11 4.91
C LEU A 113 -1.04 10.97 3.55
N PRO A 114 0.25 10.62 3.47
CA PRO A 114 0.93 10.43 2.19
C PRO A 114 0.27 9.37 1.31
N SER A 115 -0.12 8.24 1.90
CA SER A 115 -0.80 7.15 1.17
C SER A 115 -2.20 7.56 0.70
N LEU A 116 -2.95 8.27 1.53
CA LEU A 116 -4.27 8.82 1.16
C LEU A 116 -4.17 9.79 -0.01
N LEU A 117 -3.26 10.77 0.07
CA LEU A 117 -3.08 11.76 -1.00
C LEU A 117 -2.64 11.10 -2.31
N ALA A 118 -1.74 10.13 -2.24
CA ALA A 118 -1.32 9.35 -3.40
C ALA A 118 -2.47 8.54 -4.01
N ALA A 119 -3.36 7.97 -3.19
CA ALA A 119 -4.55 7.26 -3.64
C ALA A 119 -5.54 8.19 -4.35
N LEU A 120 -5.84 9.35 -3.75
CA LEU A 120 -6.71 10.36 -4.35
C LEU A 120 -6.14 10.90 -5.67
N LEU A 121 -4.84 11.18 -5.72
CA LEU A 121 -4.13 11.56 -6.93
C LEU A 121 -4.26 10.48 -8.01
N THR A 122 -4.05 9.21 -7.66
CA THR A 122 -4.14 8.09 -8.59
C THR A 122 -5.53 7.94 -9.19
N LEU A 123 -6.59 8.07 -8.36
CA LEU A 123 -7.98 8.06 -8.83
C LEU A 123 -8.26 9.19 -9.81
N TRP A 124 -7.80 10.41 -9.48
CA TRP A 124 -7.95 11.56 -10.36
C TRP A 124 -7.20 11.37 -11.69
N LEU A 125 -5.96 10.88 -11.65
CA LEU A 125 -5.16 10.60 -12.84
C LEU A 125 -5.83 9.55 -13.75
N CYS A 126 -6.39 8.48 -13.17
CA CYS A 126 -7.16 7.47 -13.93
C CYS A 126 -8.41 8.07 -14.55
N TRP A 127 -9.13 8.92 -13.81
CA TRP A 127 -10.28 9.63 -14.33
C TRP A 127 -9.90 10.54 -15.50
N ASP A 128 -8.85 11.35 -15.35
CA ASP A 128 -8.41 12.28 -16.39
C ASP A 128 -7.86 11.56 -17.63
N LEU A 129 -7.12 10.45 -17.46
CA LEU A 129 -6.69 9.61 -18.58
C LEU A 129 -7.90 9.01 -19.33
N GLY A 130 -8.86 8.47 -18.62
CA GLY A 130 -10.08 7.92 -19.22
C GLY A 130 -10.85 8.99 -20.01
N ARG A 131 -10.93 10.23 -19.46
CA ARG A 131 -11.56 11.37 -20.10
C ARG A 131 -10.84 11.81 -21.37
N ARG A 132 -9.53 11.88 -21.33
CA ARG A 132 -8.68 12.33 -22.45
C ARG A 132 -8.57 11.31 -23.54
N LEU A 133 -8.30 10.07 -23.20
CA LEU A 133 -8.09 9.01 -24.20
C LEU A 133 -9.42 8.58 -24.87
N TRP A 134 -10.56 8.79 -24.23
CA TRP A 134 -11.88 8.44 -24.75
C TRP A 134 -12.93 9.54 -24.49
N ASN A 135 -13.55 9.54 -23.31
CA ASN A 135 -14.59 10.49 -22.95
C ASN A 135 -14.91 10.46 -21.44
N ARG A 136 -15.76 11.39 -20.97
CA ARG A 136 -16.17 11.49 -19.56
C ARG A 136 -16.83 10.23 -19.01
N ARG A 137 -17.56 9.47 -19.83
CA ARG A 137 -18.19 8.22 -19.38
C ARG A 137 -17.14 7.16 -19.07
N VAL A 138 -16.14 7.01 -19.92
CA VAL A 138 -15.00 6.09 -19.71
C VAL A 138 -14.18 6.52 -18.49
N ALA A 139 -14.02 7.82 -18.28
CA ALA A 139 -13.34 8.36 -17.09
C ALA A 139 -13.94 7.82 -15.78
N TRP A 140 -15.27 7.88 -15.67
CA TRP A 140 -15.97 7.35 -14.49
C TRP A 140 -15.77 5.85 -14.31
N TRP A 141 -15.84 5.08 -15.39
CA TRP A 141 -15.61 3.65 -15.33
C TRP A 141 -14.17 3.30 -14.91
N ALA A 142 -13.16 4.06 -15.35
CA ALA A 142 -11.78 3.85 -14.97
C ALA A 142 -11.58 4.10 -13.46
N MET A 143 -12.07 5.24 -12.96
CA MET A 143 -11.96 5.59 -11.54
C MET A 143 -12.73 4.61 -10.65
N LEU A 144 -13.97 4.25 -11.00
CA LEU A 144 -14.81 3.34 -10.20
C LEU A 144 -14.24 1.91 -10.21
N ALA A 145 -13.68 1.45 -11.33
CA ALA A 145 -13.01 0.15 -11.41
C ALA A 145 -11.79 0.09 -10.47
N LEU A 146 -10.98 1.14 -10.44
CA LEU A 146 -9.84 1.21 -9.53
C LEU A 146 -10.28 1.31 -8.07
N ALA A 147 -11.26 2.19 -7.75
CA ALA A 147 -11.77 2.37 -6.38
C ALA A 147 -12.42 1.10 -5.82
N SER A 148 -12.98 0.23 -6.67
CA SER A 148 -13.58 -1.04 -6.25
C SER A 148 -12.57 -2.18 -6.10
N CYS A 149 -11.31 -1.99 -6.47
CA CYS A 149 -10.28 -3.02 -6.37
C CYS A 149 -9.80 -3.19 -4.93
N LEU A 150 -9.73 -4.44 -4.47
CA LEU A 150 -9.34 -4.78 -3.09
C LEU A 150 -7.94 -4.26 -2.75
N GLN A 151 -6.94 -4.52 -3.59
CA GLN A 151 -5.57 -4.07 -3.34
C GLN A 151 -5.46 -2.55 -3.25
N PHE A 152 -6.17 -1.82 -4.11
CA PHE A 152 -6.13 -0.36 -4.09
C PHE A 152 -6.65 0.21 -2.78
N GLY A 153 -7.82 -0.24 -2.32
CA GLY A 153 -8.38 0.23 -1.06
C GLY A 153 -7.53 -0.17 0.15
N LEU A 154 -6.95 -1.38 0.14
CA LEU A 154 -6.04 -1.84 1.19
C LEU A 154 -4.79 -0.95 1.27
N MET A 155 -4.14 -0.68 0.14
CA MET A 155 -2.92 0.14 0.09
C MET A 155 -3.18 1.62 0.41
N ALA A 156 -4.35 2.14 0.08
CA ALA A 156 -4.75 3.50 0.46
C ALA A 156 -4.89 3.69 1.98
N LYS A 157 -5.15 2.60 2.72
CA LYS A 157 -5.32 2.56 4.18
C LYS A 157 -4.08 2.10 4.95
N ARG A 158 -2.98 1.86 4.26
CA ARG A 158 -1.70 1.47 4.86
C ARG A 158 -0.63 2.52 4.60
N ALA A 159 0.17 2.79 5.63
CA ALA A 159 1.35 3.65 5.48
C ALA A 159 2.50 2.88 4.85
N GLN A 160 2.38 2.65 3.55
CA GLN A 160 3.40 1.95 2.76
C GLN A 160 3.89 2.80 1.59
N ILE A 161 5.17 2.70 1.31
CA ILE A 161 5.84 3.40 0.19
C ILE A 161 5.15 3.11 -1.15
N ASP A 162 4.54 1.93 -1.27
CA ASP A 162 3.96 1.42 -2.51
C ASP A 162 2.82 2.27 -3.05
N MET A 163 1.96 2.83 -2.19
CA MET A 163 0.88 3.69 -2.65
C MET A 163 1.41 5.00 -3.25
N VAL A 164 2.44 5.58 -2.62
CA VAL A 164 3.12 6.78 -3.15
C VAL A 164 3.81 6.47 -4.48
N LEU A 165 4.50 5.33 -4.57
CA LEU A 165 5.10 4.87 -5.83
C LEU A 165 4.05 4.73 -6.94
N VAL A 166 2.87 4.15 -6.64
CA VAL A 166 1.76 4.02 -7.61
C VAL A 166 1.26 5.38 -8.06
N GLY A 167 1.14 6.34 -7.15
CA GLY A 167 0.79 7.73 -7.49
C GLY A 167 1.80 8.35 -8.46
N LEU A 168 3.09 8.24 -8.15
CA LEU A 168 4.18 8.79 -8.97
C LEU A 168 4.31 8.09 -10.33
N THR A 169 4.22 6.76 -10.37
CA THR A 169 4.27 5.99 -11.63
C THR A 169 3.05 6.27 -12.51
N THR A 170 1.86 6.42 -11.90
CA THR A 170 0.65 6.80 -12.64
C THR A 170 0.75 8.24 -13.17
N LEU A 171 1.34 9.16 -12.40
CA LEU A 171 1.60 10.54 -12.85
C LEU A 171 2.59 10.60 -14.02
N ALA A 172 3.66 9.81 -13.94
CA ALA A 172 4.63 9.69 -15.04
C ALA A 172 3.97 9.12 -16.31
N MET A 173 3.18 8.05 -16.17
CA MET A 173 2.41 7.48 -17.29
C MET A 173 1.38 8.46 -17.85
N TRP A 174 0.69 9.21 -17.00
CA TRP A 174 -0.23 10.25 -17.42
C TRP A 174 0.45 11.31 -18.29
N GLY A 175 1.62 11.78 -17.87
CA GLY A 175 2.39 12.76 -18.65
C GLY A 175 2.87 12.21 -19.99
N LEU A 176 3.39 10.97 -20.01
CA LEU A 176 3.85 10.29 -21.23
C LEU A 176 2.68 10.01 -22.18
N LEU A 177 1.58 9.43 -21.72
CA LEU A 177 0.42 9.11 -22.58
C LEU A 177 -0.21 10.35 -23.20
N ARG A 178 -0.27 11.47 -22.47
CA ARG A 178 -0.71 12.76 -23.02
C ARG A 178 0.18 13.21 -24.17
N HIS A 179 1.49 13.16 -23.98
CA HIS A 179 2.44 13.58 -25.00
C HIS A 179 2.43 12.65 -26.23
N LEU A 180 2.40 11.35 -25.99
CA LEU A 180 2.53 10.33 -27.02
C LEU A 180 1.23 10.10 -27.84
N LEU A 181 0.06 10.27 -27.23
CA LEU A 181 -1.24 9.93 -27.84
C LEU A 181 -2.11 11.15 -28.19
N GLU A 182 -2.04 12.25 -27.41
CA GLU A 182 -2.87 13.44 -27.67
C GLU A 182 -2.11 14.46 -28.55
N ALA A 183 -1.40 15.36 -27.90
CA ALA A 183 -0.63 16.42 -28.55
C ALA A 183 0.75 16.58 -27.91
N PRO A 184 1.76 17.00 -28.67
CA PRO A 184 3.07 17.30 -28.12
C PRO A 184 2.99 18.26 -26.92
N ASN A 185 3.45 17.84 -25.76
CA ASN A 185 3.40 18.62 -24.53
C ASN A 185 4.73 18.46 -23.74
N ARG A 186 5.59 19.48 -23.86
CA ARG A 186 6.91 19.50 -23.22
C ARG A 186 6.82 19.48 -21.69
N ARG A 187 5.85 20.20 -21.09
CA ARG A 187 5.65 20.24 -19.64
C ARG A 187 5.24 18.87 -19.09
N ALA A 188 4.37 18.17 -19.84
CA ALA A 188 3.95 16.83 -19.45
C ALA A 188 5.11 15.81 -19.49
N VAL A 189 6.04 15.94 -20.46
CA VAL A 189 7.24 15.10 -20.54
C VAL A 189 8.19 15.39 -19.39
N LEU A 190 8.46 16.66 -19.10
CA LEU A 190 9.33 17.06 -17.98
C LEU A 190 8.75 16.55 -16.65
N LEU A 191 7.43 16.73 -16.42
CA LEU A 191 6.73 16.23 -15.24
C LEU A 191 6.77 14.69 -15.16
N ALA A 192 6.66 14.00 -16.29
CA ALA A 192 6.77 12.54 -16.33
C ALA A 192 8.17 12.07 -15.93
N GLY A 193 9.21 12.74 -16.44
CA GLY A 193 10.59 12.49 -16.01
C GLY A 193 10.75 12.73 -14.51
N PHE A 194 10.29 13.89 -14.01
CA PHE A 194 10.36 14.23 -12.59
C PHE A 194 9.67 13.18 -11.70
N ALA A 195 8.44 12.80 -12.03
CA ALA A 195 7.70 11.80 -11.27
C ALA A 195 8.39 10.42 -11.31
N ALA A 196 8.97 10.03 -12.45
CA ALA A 196 9.75 8.79 -12.56
C ALA A 196 11.04 8.85 -11.72
N GLY A 197 11.77 9.97 -11.75
CA GLY A 197 12.96 10.19 -10.94
C GLY A 197 12.67 10.18 -9.45
N LEU A 198 11.65 10.94 -9.00
CA LEU A 198 11.22 10.97 -7.61
C LEU A 198 10.73 9.59 -7.15
N GLY A 199 9.99 8.87 -8.00
CA GLY A 199 9.58 7.49 -7.73
C GLY A 199 10.77 6.54 -7.56
N THR A 200 11.85 6.76 -8.32
CA THR A 200 13.08 5.95 -8.23
C THR A 200 13.78 6.15 -6.90
N VAL A 201 13.90 7.39 -6.41
CA VAL A 201 14.44 7.67 -5.07
C VAL A 201 13.43 7.42 -3.94
N THR A 202 12.20 7.04 -4.26
CA THR A 202 11.22 6.57 -3.27
C THR A 202 11.34 5.06 -3.05
N LYS A 203 11.46 4.26 -4.12
CA LYS A 203 11.50 2.79 -4.01
C LYS A 203 12.41 2.06 -5.04
N GLY A 204 13.29 2.73 -5.74
CA GLY A 204 14.20 2.11 -6.73
C GLY A 204 13.58 1.79 -8.09
N VAL A 205 12.29 1.48 -8.18
CA VAL A 205 11.60 1.06 -9.43
C VAL A 205 10.72 2.13 -10.06
N GLY A 206 10.86 3.40 -9.64
CA GLY A 206 10.08 4.52 -10.18
C GLY A 206 10.33 4.81 -11.67
N PHE A 207 11.40 4.30 -12.26
CA PHE A 207 11.73 4.42 -13.69
C PHE A 207 10.80 3.57 -14.60
N LEU A 208 10.05 2.61 -14.08
CA LEU A 208 9.20 1.70 -14.85
C LEU A 208 8.28 2.39 -15.89
N PRO A 209 7.69 3.57 -15.65
CA PRO A 209 6.92 4.28 -16.67
C PRO A 209 7.67 4.55 -17.96
N LEU A 210 8.98 4.72 -17.91
CA LEU A 210 9.82 4.97 -19.09
C LEU A 210 9.82 3.78 -20.06
N LEU A 211 9.54 2.56 -19.57
CA LEU A 211 9.41 1.36 -20.40
C LEU A 211 8.28 1.49 -21.45
N VAL A 212 7.33 2.41 -21.28
CA VAL A 212 6.24 2.65 -22.26
C VAL A 212 6.78 3.13 -23.61
N LEU A 213 8.00 3.67 -23.65
CA LEU A 213 8.66 4.08 -24.88
C LEU A 213 8.94 2.89 -25.83
N LEU A 214 9.13 1.69 -25.30
CA LEU A 214 9.34 0.47 -26.08
C LEU A 214 8.09 0.08 -26.89
N PRO A 215 6.91 -0.15 -26.28
CA PRO A 215 5.70 -0.42 -27.04
C PRO A 215 5.27 0.76 -27.92
N TRP A 216 5.59 2.01 -27.54
CA TRP A 216 5.36 3.16 -28.41
C TRP A 216 6.24 3.13 -29.68
N ALA A 217 7.54 2.84 -29.54
CA ALA A 217 8.46 2.72 -30.66
C ALA A 217 8.04 1.58 -31.61
N LEU A 218 7.66 0.41 -31.03
CA LEU A 218 7.19 -0.74 -31.79
C LEU A 218 5.87 -0.45 -32.52
N TRP A 219 4.92 0.21 -31.86
CA TRP A 219 3.66 0.62 -32.45
C TRP A 219 3.90 1.60 -33.63
N ARG A 220 4.75 2.62 -33.44
CA ARG A 220 5.13 3.54 -34.51
C ARG A 220 5.81 2.86 -35.69
N TRP A 221 6.70 1.92 -35.42
CA TRP A 221 7.39 1.16 -36.47
C TRP A 221 6.38 0.39 -37.33
N ARG A 222 5.36 -0.19 -36.72
CA ARG A 222 4.29 -0.88 -37.45
C ARG A 222 3.35 0.05 -38.22
N MET A 223 3.23 1.30 -37.79
CA MET A 223 2.39 2.32 -38.42
C MET A 223 3.13 3.14 -39.50
N ARG A 224 4.38 2.80 -39.86
CA ARG A 224 5.25 3.57 -40.77
C ARG A 224 4.70 3.85 -42.17
N GLY A 225 3.53 3.33 -42.55
CA GLY A 225 2.85 3.65 -43.80
C GLY A 225 1.87 4.82 -43.71
N ASP A 226 1.51 5.26 -42.49
CA ASP A 226 0.49 6.33 -42.24
C ASP A 226 1.20 7.57 -41.65
N ASN A 227 1.48 8.52 -42.48
CA ASN A 227 2.36 9.68 -42.32
C ASN A 227 2.23 10.61 -41.11
N ASP A 228 3.39 11.09 -40.69
CA ASP A 228 3.87 12.44 -40.30
C ASP A 228 3.28 13.20 -39.10
N GLY A 229 2.13 12.92 -38.59
CA GLY A 229 1.59 13.64 -37.40
C GLY A 229 2.37 13.40 -36.09
N HIS A 230 3.34 12.50 -36.10
CA HIS A 230 4.06 12.06 -34.89
C HIS A 230 5.55 12.45 -34.87
N ALA A 231 6.07 13.08 -35.93
CA ALA A 231 7.51 13.38 -36.07
C ALA A 231 8.07 14.31 -34.97
N GLY A 232 7.27 15.30 -34.53
CA GLY A 232 7.70 16.23 -33.47
C GLY A 232 7.67 15.66 -32.05
N ARG A 233 6.97 14.53 -31.82
CA ARG A 233 6.85 13.93 -30.48
C ARG A 233 8.16 13.34 -29.97
N GLY A 234 8.94 12.73 -30.85
CA GLY A 234 10.25 12.17 -30.48
C GLY A 234 11.24 13.21 -29.95
N ARG A 235 11.24 14.42 -30.55
CA ARG A 235 12.18 15.49 -30.15
C ARG A 235 11.98 15.96 -28.70
N ALA A 236 10.78 15.99 -28.18
CA ALA A 236 10.52 16.47 -26.82
C ALA A 236 10.87 15.43 -25.75
N LEU A 237 11.06 14.15 -26.11
CA LEU A 237 11.36 13.08 -25.15
C LEU A 237 12.71 13.26 -24.44
N TRP A 238 13.64 14.04 -25.01
CA TRP A 238 14.88 14.37 -24.31
C TRP A 238 14.64 15.06 -22.95
N LEU A 239 13.51 15.77 -22.79
CA LEU A 239 13.12 16.42 -21.53
C LEU A 239 12.83 15.41 -20.40
N LEU A 240 12.69 14.12 -20.70
CA LEU A 240 12.63 13.07 -19.67
C LEU A 240 13.93 13.04 -18.86
N VAL A 241 15.08 13.27 -19.48
CA VAL A 241 16.38 13.22 -18.80
C VAL A 241 16.50 14.31 -17.73
N PRO A 242 16.40 15.62 -18.04
CA PRO A 242 16.45 16.64 -17.00
C PRO A 242 15.30 16.51 -15.99
N GLY A 243 14.10 16.10 -16.42
CA GLY A 243 13.02 15.81 -15.48
C GLY A 243 13.39 14.69 -14.50
N PHE A 244 13.93 13.58 -14.99
CA PHE A 244 14.36 12.46 -14.15
C PHE A 244 15.48 12.86 -13.18
N LEU A 245 16.48 13.59 -13.68
CA LEU A 245 17.56 14.09 -12.84
C LEU A 245 17.06 15.06 -11.76
N LEU A 246 16.12 15.94 -12.07
CA LEU A 246 15.49 16.81 -11.08
C LEU A 246 14.71 16.01 -10.03
N GLY A 247 13.99 14.97 -10.43
CA GLY A 247 13.26 14.09 -9.51
C GLY A 247 14.19 13.30 -8.58
N THR A 248 15.30 12.75 -9.11
CA THR A 248 16.30 12.03 -8.29
C THR A 248 17.11 12.99 -7.42
N ALA A 249 17.36 14.22 -7.88
CA ALA A 249 18.09 15.24 -7.14
C ALA A 249 17.39 15.67 -5.84
N VAL A 250 16.09 15.49 -5.70
CA VAL A 250 15.35 15.78 -4.46
C VAL A 250 16.01 15.13 -3.25
N TRP A 251 16.56 13.94 -3.42
CA TRP A 251 17.28 13.23 -2.36
C TRP A 251 18.78 13.12 -2.62
N LEU A 252 19.21 12.82 -3.86
CA LEU A 252 20.63 12.60 -4.17
C LEU A 252 21.45 13.88 -4.05
N ALA A 253 20.88 15.06 -4.31
CA ALA A 253 21.63 16.31 -4.18
C ALA A 253 21.93 16.66 -2.71
N PRO A 254 20.97 16.66 -1.76
CA PRO A 254 21.28 16.85 -0.35
C PRO A 254 22.27 15.80 0.18
N LEU A 255 22.13 14.53 -0.21
CA LEU A 255 23.04 13.47 0.18
C LEU A 255 24.45 13.73 -0.36
N GLY A 256 24.58 14.07 -1.63
CA GLY A 256 25.87 14.38 -2.25
C GLY A 256 26.56 15.59 -1.62
N ILE A 257 25.81 16.66 -1.35
CA ILE A 257 26.33 17.84 -0.66
C ILE A 257 26.82 17.46 0.75
N ALA A 258 26.05 16.67 1.49
CA ALA A 258 26.47 16.22 2.83
C ALA A 258 27.73 15.38 2.78
N LEU A 259 27.86 14.46 1.82
CA LEU A 259 29.04 13.62 1.62
C LEU A 259 30.31 14.42 1.25
N LEU A 260 30.13 15.55 0.55
CA LEU A 260 31.26 16.42 0.19
C LEU A 260 31.76 17.28 1.35
N HIS A 261 30.89 17.60 2.32
CA HIS A 261 31.19 18.51 3.44
C HIS A 261 31.37 17.82 4.79
N SER A 262 31.05 16.52 4.88
CA SER A 262 31.15 15.75 6.12
C SER A 262 32.08 14.55 6.00
N THR A 263 32.94 14.39 6.99
CA THR A 263 33.78 13.20 7.16
C THR A 263 33.14 12.16 8.08
N ASP A 264 31.86 12.33 8.44
CA ASP A 264 31.12 11.42 9.32
C ASP A 264 31.09 9.99 8.72
N PRO A 265 31.68 9.00 9.42
CA PRO A 265 31.70 7.62 8.95
C PRO A 265 30.29 7.02 8.80
N SER A 266 29.31 7.47 9.59
CA SER A 266 27.93 6.99 9.53
C SER A 266 27.25 7.39 8.23
N LEU A 267 27.48 8.61 7.74
CA LEU A 267 26.99 9.10 6.47
C LEU A 267 27.58 8.34 5.29
N GLN A 268 28.90 8.04 5.35
CA GLN A 268 29.57 7.25 4.32
C GLN A 268 29.06 5.79 4.29
N ALA A 269 28.87 5.19 5.47
CA ALA A 269 28.29 3.84 5.60
C ALA A 269 26.86 3.78 5.05
N TYR A 270 26.02 4.78 5.39
CA TYR A 270 24.67 4.93 4.87
C TYR A 270 24.63 4.99 3.34
N ALA A 271 25.43 5.89 2.76
CA ALA A 271 25.48 6.06 1.31
C ALA A 271 25.95 4.78 0.61
N ARG A 272 26.99 4.12 1.15
CA ARG A 272 27.51 2.86 0.60
C ARG A 272 26.48 1.73 0.68
N GLU A 273 25.82 1.55 1.81
CA GLU A 273 24.82 0.51 1.99
C GLU A 273 23.63 0.73 1.03
N LEU A 274 23.12 1.94 0.96
CA LEU A 274 21.91 2.25 0.19
C LEU A 274 22.16 2.28 -1.32
N LEU A 275 23.25 2.89 -1.79
CA LEU A 275 23.53 3.03 -3.21
C LEU A 275 24.08 1.73 -3.83
N PHE A 276 24.87 0.95 -3.11
CA PHE A 276 25.53 -0.24 -3.68
C PHE A 276 24.87 -1.55 -3.26
N LYS A 277 24.64 -1.77 -1.95
CA LYS A 277 24.10 -3.03 -1.43
C LYS A 277 22.63 -3.21 -1.78
N GLN A 278 21.80 -2.16 -1.58
CA GLN A 278 20.35 -2.23 -1.83
C GLN A 278 20.00 -2.14 -3.32
N THR A 279 20.84 -1.52 -4.15
CA THR A 279 20.56 -1.34 -5.58
C THR A 279 21.20 -2.43 -6.45
N GLY A 280 22.42 -2.87 -6.17
CA GLY A 280 23.13 -3.87 -6.96
C GLY A 280 22.85 -5.32 -6.53
N THR A 281 23.10 -5.62 -5.27
CA THR A 281 23.08 -7.02 -4.76
C THR A 281 21.64 -7.59 -4.68
N ARG A 282 20.67 -6.75 -4.36
CA ARG A 282 19.28 -7.18 -4.15
C ARG A 282 18.56 -7.61 -5.43
N TYR A 283 18.96 -7.07 -6.61
CA TYR A 283 18.42 -7.50 -7.90
C TYR A 283 19.14 -8.73 -8.47
N ALA A 284 20.42 -8.90 -8.16
CA ALA A 284 21.23 -10.00 -8.66
C ALA A 284 21.09 -11.28 -7.83
N ASN A 285 21.02 -11.16 -6.51
CA ASN A 285 20.89 -12.26 -5.55
C ASN A 285 19.79 -11.99 -4.54
N ALA A 286 18.53 -12.21 -4.91
CA ALA A 286 17.41 -12.14 -3.98
C ALA A 286 17.38 -13.41 -3.13
N TRP A 287 17.77 -13.28 -1.85
CA TRP A 287 17.76 -14.37 -0.85
C TRP A 287 16.38 -14.51 -0.19
N HIS A 288 15.55 -13.43 -0.23
CA HIS A 288 14.27 -13.36 0.44
C HIS A 288 13.11 -13.35 -0.55
N HIS A 289 11.95 -13.85 -0.10
CA HIS A 289 10.69 -13.87 -0.85
C HIS A 289 10.78 -14.60 -2.20
N VAL A 290 11.58 -15.67 -2.29
CA VAL A 290 11.65 -16.48 -3.51
C VAL A 290 10.29 -17.11 -3.76
N LYS A 291 9.67 -16.75 -4.89
CA LYS A 291 8.34 -17.24 -5.30
C LYS A 291 8.40 -17.72 -6.76
N PRO A 292 7.54 -18.69 -7.14
CA PRO A 292 7.51 -19.19 -8.50
C PRO A 292 7.13 -18.11 -9.52
N ALA A 293 7.48 -18.32 -10.80
CA ALA A 293 7.23 -17.35 -11.87
C ALA A 293 5.74 -16.96 -12.01
N TRP A 294 4.83 -17.91 -11.74
CA TRP A 294 3.38 -17.70 -11.80
C TRP A 294 2.77 -16.98 -10.58
N TYR A 295 3.55 -16.65 -9.56
CA TYR A 295 3.08 -16.00 -8.32
C TYR A 295 2.17 -14.78 -8.58
N TYR A 296 2.50 -13.97 -9.58
CA TYR A 296 1.68 -12.79 -9.87
C TYR A 296 0.30 -13.11 -10.46
N LEU A 297 0.09 -14.29 -11.04
CA LEU A 297 -1.26 -14.74 -11.41
C LEU A 297 -2.14 -14.93 -10.17
N GLN A 298 -1.56 -15.49 -9.10
CA GLN A 298 -2.24 -15.62 -7.81
C GLN A 298 -2.56 -14.24 -7.21
N VAL A 299 -1.59 -13.31 -7.22
CA VAL A 299 -1.79 -11.93 -6.76
C VAL A 299 -2.93 -11.25 -7.50
N MET A 300 -2.93 -11.33 -8.84
CA MET A 300 -4.00 -10.78 -9.66
C MET A 300 -5.36 -11.44 -9.35
N ALA A 301 -5.40 -12.76 -9.21
CA ALA A 301 -6.63 -13.50 -8.94
C ALA A 301 -7.25 -13.14 -7.58
N THR A 302 -6.43 -12.85 -6.55
CA THR A 302 -6.89 -12.60 -5.18
C THR A 302 -7.02 -11.12 -4.86
N LEU A 303 -5.97 -10.34 -5.07
CA LEU A 303 -5.91 -8.95 -4.62
C LEU A 303 -6.55 -7.95 -5.60
N TRP A 304 -6.71 -8.31 -6.89
CA TRP A 304 -7.37 -7.45 -7.87
C TRP A 304 -8.86 -7.74 -8.03
N LEU A 305 -9.43 -8.50 -7.09
CA LEU A 305 -10.88 -8.68 -7.00
C LEU A 305 -11.60 -7.33 -6.85
N PRO A 306 -12.80 -7.19 -7.41
CA PRO A 306 -13.50 -8.13 -8.30
C PRO A 306 -13.10 -7.98 -9.78
N GLY A 307 -12.20 -7.06 -10.12
CA GLY A 307 -11.77 -6.77 -11.50
C GLY A 307 -11.15 -7.99 -12.20
N SER A 308 -10.38 -8.79 -11.47
CA SER A 308 -9.74 -10.00 -11.97
C SER A 308 -10.73 -11.05 -12.49
N LEU A 309 -11.92 -11.14 -11.93
CA LEU A 309 -12.98 -12.03 -12.39
C LEU A 309 -13.42 -11.71 -13.83
N LEU A 310 -13.24 -10.47 -14.29
CA LEU A 310 -13.60 -10.01 -15.63
C LEU A 310 -12.46 -10.20 -16.64
N LEU A 311 -11.23 -10.56 -16.20
CA LEU A 311 -10.08 -10.73 -17.10
C LEU A 311 -10.36 -11.69 -18.26
N PRO A 312 -10.96 -12.89 -18.07
CA PRO A 312 -11.24 -13.80 -19.19
C PRO A 312 -12.12 -13.16 -20.28
N ALA A 313 -13.00 -12.24 -19.92
CA ALA A 313 -13.85 -11.52 -20.87
C ALA A 313 -13.17 -10.25 -21.44
N LEU A 314 -12.23 -9.64 -20.70
CA LEU A 314 -11.45 -8.48 -21.14
C LEU A 314 -10.37 -8.85 -22.15
N LEU A 315 -9.66 -9.97 -21.94
CA LEU A 315 -8.54 -10.40 -22.79
C LEU A 315 -8.90 -10.49 -24.28
N PRO A 316 -10.02 -11.14 -24.72
CA PRO A 316 -10.40 -11.16 -26.13
C PRO A 316 -10.75 -9.79 -26.68
N ALA A 317 -11.32 -8.90 -25.84
CA ALA A 317 -11.63 -7.54 -26.23
C ALA A 317 -10.36 -6.69 -26.44
N TRP A 318 -9.38 -6.82 -25.54
CA TRP A 318 -8.08 -6.18 -25.65
C TRP A 318 -7.28 -6.69 -26.85
N TRP A 319 -7.27 -8.02 -27.05
CA TRP A 319 -6.61 -8.64 -28.20
C TRP A 319 -7.09 -8.11 -29.55
N ARG A 320 -8.42 -7.96 -29.71
CA ARG A 320 -8.99 -7.36 -30.94
C ARG A 320 -8.53 -5.92 -31.18
N ARG A 321 -8.33 -5.14 -30.12
CA ARG A 321 -7.85 -3.76 -30.21
C ARG A 321 -6.36 -3.68 -30.52
N LEU A 322 -5.57 -4.57 -29.94
CA LEU A 322 -4.15 -4.71 -30.28
C LEU A 322 -3.97 -5.08 -31.77
N LYS A 323 -4.78 -6.03 -32.28
CA LYS A 323 -4.78 -6.37 -33.71
C LYS A 323 -5.15 -5.20 -34.62
N ARG A 324 -6.01 -4.29 -34.15
CA ARG A 324 -6.38 -3.06 -34.89
C ARG A 324 -5.36 -1.94 -34.72
N LEU A 325 -4.22 -2.19 -34.10
CA LEU A 325 -3.15 -1.23 -33.83
C LEU A 325 -3.62 0.05 -33.10
N ASP A 326 -4.65 -0.08 -32.20
CA ASP A 326 -5.07 1.04 -31.35
C ASP A 326 -3.95 1.41 -30.39
N GLY A 327 -3.30 2.55 -30.61
CA GLY A 327 -2.14 3.01 -29.86
C GLY A 327 -2.38 3.12 -28.35
N ARG A 328 -3.62 3.42 -27.91
CA ARG A 328 -3.99 3.48 -26.50
C ARG A 328 -3.77 2.13 -25.82
N TYR A 329 -4.24 1.05 -26.46
CA TYR A 329 -4.07 -0.31 -25.93
C TYR A 329 -2.64 -0.83 -26.09
N TRP A 330 -1.97 -0.45 -27.17
CA TRP A 330 -0.56 -0.80 -27.36
C TRP A 330 0.33 -0.25 -26.26
N LEU A 331 0.13 1.00 -25.83
CA LEU A 331 0.93 1.61 -24.79
C LEU A 331 0.53 1.09 -23.39
N LEU A 332 -0.76 1.04 -23.07
CA LEU A 332 -1.24 0.62 -21.76
C LEU A 332 -0.92 -0.86 -21.47
N LEU A 333 -1.30 -1.75 -22.41
CA LEU A 333 -1.11 -3.19 -22.21
C LEU A 333 0.33 -3.63 -22.47
N GLY A 334 1.00 -3.03 -23.47
CA GLY A 334 2.41 -3.30 -23.73
C GLY A 334 3.30 -2.94 -22.54
N TRP A 335 3.05 -1.78 -21.93
CA TRP A 335 3.75 -1.41 -20.70
C TRP A 335 3.42 -2.37 -19.55
N ALA A 336 2.16 -2.73 -19.35
CA ALA A 336 1.77 -3.68 -18.31
C ALA A 336 2.47 -5.04 -18.47
N VAL A 337 2.56 -5.55 -19.70
CA VAL A 337 3.30 -6.80 -19.99
C VAL A 337 4.77 -6.66 -19.65
N LEU A 338 5.41 -5.54 -20.01
CA LEU A 338 6.84 -5.31 -19.68
C LEU A 338 7.09 -5.28 -18.18
N VAL A 339 6.22 -4.61 -17.40
CA VAL A 339 6.31 -4.58 -15.93
C VAL A 339 6.10 -5.99 -15.34
N LEU A 340 5.12 -6.73 -15.85
CA LEU A 340 4.88 -8.11 -15.40
C LEU A 340 6.08 -9.01 -15.69
N VAL A 341 6.65 -8.93 -16.89
CA VAL A 341 7.85 -9.70 -17.28
C VAL A 341 9.04 -9.30 -16.41
N PHE A 342 9.27 -8.01 -16.21
CA PHE A 342 10.36 -7.49 -15.38
C PHE A 342 10.34 -8.10 -13.97
N PHE A 343 9.20 -8.05 -13.29
CA PHE A 343 9.11 -8.61 -11.93
C PHE A 343 9.00 -10.13 -11.89
N SER A 344 8.46 -10.77 -12.93
CA SER A 344 8.40 -12.24 -12.99
C SER A 344 9.79 -12.85 -13.19
N ALA A 345 10.69 -12.15 -13.86
CA ALA A 345 12.08 -12.57 -14.05
C ALA A 345 12.91 -12.47 -12.76
N SER A 346 12.54 -11.59 -11.83
CA SER A 346 13.23 -11.47 -10.53
C SER A 346 12.86 -12.66 -9.62
N PRO A 347 13.82 -13.29 -8.90
CA PRO A 347 13.54 -14.36 -7.94
C PRO A 347 12.68 -13.90 -6.77
N GLY A 348 13.02 -12.76 -6.18
CA GLY A 348 12.28 -12.18 -5.05
C GLY A 348 11.00 -11.47 -5.53
N LYS A 349 9.85 -11.90 -5.02
CA LYS A 349 8.53 -11.38 -5.43
C LYS A 349 7.68 -11.01 -4.22
N ARG A 350 7.13 -9.78 -4.26
CA ARG A 350 6.08 -9.34 -3.31
C ARG A 350 4.84 -8.92 -4.09
N GLU A 351 3.68 -9.05 -3.47
CA GLU A 351 2.37 -8.73 -4.06
C GLU A 351 2.23 -7.28 -4.53
N VAL A 352 2.99 -6.38 -3.90
CA VAL A 352 2.97 -4.95 -4.21
C VAL A 352 3.78 -4.55 -5.44
N TYR A 353 4.64 -5.44 -5.97
CA TYR A 353 5.52 -5.08 -7.09
C TYR A 353 4.78 -4.81 -8.39
N ILE A 354 3.72 -5.57 -8.67
CA ILE A 354 2.88 -5.36 -9.85
C ILE A 354 1.74 -4.35 -9.63
N PHE A 355 1.61 -3.81 -8.44
CA PHE A 355 0.55 -2.85 -8.09
C PHE A 355 0.54 -1.60 -8.99
N PRO A 356 1.69 -1.02 -9.45
CA PRO A 356 1.69 0.09 -10.40
C PRO A 356 0.95 -0.17 -11.72
N MET A 357 0.77 -1.44 -12.11
CA MET A 357 0.03 -1.80 -13.33
C MET A 357 -1.49 -1.60 -13.18
N LEU A 358 -2.02 -1.77 -11.98
CA LEU A 358 -3.45 -1.83 -11.73
C LEU A 358 -4.22 -0.58 -12.20
N PRO A 359 -3.78 0.67 -11.91
CA PRO A 359 -4.46 1.87 -12.39
C PRO A 359 -4.61 1.90 -13.91
N LEU A 360 -3.53 1.56 -14.63
CA LEU A 360 -3.49 1.60 -16.09
C LEU A 360 -4.34 0.49 -16.73
N LEU A 361 -4.40 -0.67 -16.10
CA LEU A 361 -5.28 -1.78 -16.52
C LEU A 361 -6.75 -1.42 -16.30
N CYS A 362 -7.09 -0.71 -15.21
CA CYS A 362 -8.44 -0.17 -15.00
C CYS A 362 -8.81 0.85 -16.10
N VAL A 363 -7.87 1.71 -16.50
CA VAL A 363 -8.06 2.64 -17.63
C VAL A 363 -8.28 1.87 -18.94
N ALA A 364 -7.50 0.81 -19.21
CA ALA A 364 -7.66 -0.03 -20.41
C ALA A 364 -8.98 -0.85 -20.42
N ALA A 365 -9.48 -1.24 -19.24
CA ALA A 365 -10.73 -1.98 -19.08
C ALA A 365 -11.97 -1.07 -19.26
N ALA A 366 -11.88 0.18 -18.81
CA ALA A 366 -13.00 1.10 -18.69
C ALA A 366 -13.90 1.24 -19.94
N PRO A 367 -13.38 1.33 -21.20
CA PRO A 367 -14.23 1.40 -22.39
C PRO A 367 -15.02 0.12 -22.67
N VAL A 368 -14.58 -1.01 -22.11
CA VAL A 368 -15.16 -2.34 -22.35
C VAL A 368 -16.19 -2.70 -21.27
N LEU A 369 -16.00 -2.21 -20.04
CA LEU A 369 -16.82 -2.56 -18.87
C LEU A 369 -18.32 -2.38 -19.08
N PRO A 370 -18.83 -1.24 -19.64
CA PRO A 370 -20.26 -1.09 -19.84
C PRO A 370 -20.89 -2.18 -20.71
N GLY A 371 -20.15 -2.61 -21.75
CA GLY A 371 -20.58 -3.70 -22.63
C GLY A 371 -20.53 -5.08 -21.97
N LEU A 372 -19.50 -5.33 -21.16
CA LEU A 372 -19.36 -6.58 -20.41
C LEU A 372 -20.45 -6.72 -19.35
N LEU A 373 -20.73 -5.65 -18.61
CA LEU A 373 -21.73 -5.65 -17.55
C LEU A 373 -23.18 -5.76 -18.06
N ARG A 374 -23.42 -5.67 -19.37
CA ARG A 374 -24.71 -6.01 -20.01
C ARG A 374 -24.85 -7.51 -20.28
N ARG A 375 -23.75 -8.28 -20.32
CA ARG A 375 -23.76 -9.71 -20.59
C ARG A 375 -24.14 -10.50 -19.33
N THR A 376 -24.88 -11.58 -19.50
CA THR A 376 -25.38 -12.41 -18.39
C THR A 376 -24.25 -13.02 -17.55
N GLY A 377 -23.23 -13.64 -18.18
CA GLY A 377 -22.13 -14.30 -17.49
C GLY A 377 -21.36 -13.37 -16.53
N PRO A 378 -20.78 -12.24 -17.00
CA PRO A 378 -20.10 -11.29 -16.12
C PRO A 378 -20.97 -10.72 -15.00
N ARG A 379 -22.29 -10.52 -15.23
CA ARG A 379 -23.22 -10.09 -14.17
C ARG A 379 -23.36 -11.14 -13.07
N TRP A 380 -23.64 -12.38 -13.46
CA TRP A 380 -23.77 -13.46 -12.48
C TRP A 380 -22.51 -13.69 -11.71
N LEU A 381 -21.35 -13.63 -12.36
CA LEU A 381 -20.07 -13.77 -11.71
C LEU A 381 -19.85 -12.74 -10.59
N LEU A 382 -20.17 -11.47 -10.85
CA LEU A 382 -20.08 -10.40 -9.86
C LEU A 382 -21.14 -10.51 -8.76
N LEU A 383 -22.36 -10.96 -9.10
CA LEU A 383 -23.41 -11.23 -8.11
C LEU A 383 -23.01 -12.36 -7.16
N VAL A 384 -22.48 -13.46 -7.72
CA VAL A 384 -21.97 -14.59 -6.93
C VAL A 384 -20.82 -14.12 -6.04
N TYR A 385 -19.90 -13.31 -6.57
CA TYR A 385 -18.81 -12.75 -5.75
C TYR A 385 -19.34 -11.98 -4.53
N VAL A 386 -20.27 -11.03 -4.72
CA VAL A 386 -20.84 -10.26 -3.59
C VAL A 386 -21.68 -11.16 -2.70
N GLY A 387 -22.41 -12.13 -3.26
CA GLY A 387 -23.20 -13.11 -2.52
C GLY A 387 -22.32 -14.00 -1.61
N VAL A 388 -21.21 -14.49 -2.11
CA VAL A 388 -20.23 -15.27 -1.34
C VAL A 388 -19.62 -14.43 -0.23
N LEU A 389 -19.27 -13.17 -0.49
CA LEU A 389 -18.78 -12.27 0.56
C LEU A 389 -19.84 -12.01 1.63
N ALA A 390 -21.10 -11.78 1.24
CA ALA A 390 -22.20 -11.59 2.18
C ALA A 390 -22.42 -12.85 3.04
N ALA A 391 -22.47 -14.03 2.44
CA ALA A 391 -22.64 -15.29 3.14
C ALA A 391 -21.48 -15.58 4.11
N ALA A 392 -20.24 -15.35 3.65
CA ALA A 392 -19.05 -15.49 4.49
C ALA A 392 -19.07 -14.51 5.68
N ALA A 393 -19.43 -13.25 5.44
CA ALA A 393 -19.53 -12.25 6.51
C ALA A 393 -20.63 -12.60 7.54
N LEU A 394 -21.79 -13.04 7.07
CA LEU A 394 -22.87 -13.50 7.97
C LEU A 394 -22.42 -14.73 8.77
N TYR A 395 -21.83 -15.72 8.14
CA TYR A 395 -21.32 -16.92 8.80
C TYR A 395 -20.28 -16.59 9.88
N VAL A 396 -19.24 -15.83 9.51
CA VAL A 396 -18.18 -15.43 10.44
C VAL A 396 -18.76 -14.54 11.56
N GLY A 397 -19.68 -13.63 11.23
CA GLY A 397 -20.35 -12.78 12.20
C GLY A 397 -21.14 -13.58 13.23
N VAL A 398 -21.89 -14.61 12.80
CA VAL A 398 -22.61 -15.52 13.70
C VAL A 398 -21.66 -16.30 14.59
N GLN A 399 -20.54 -16.81 14.04
CA GLN A 399 -19.54 -17.54 14.81
C GLN A 399 -18.89 -16.67 15.91
N LEU A 400 -18.64 -15.40 15.60
CA LEU A 400 -18.09 -14.44 16.57
C LEU A 400 -19.14 -14.07 17.63
N LEU A 401 -20.37 -13.75 17.23
CA LEU A 401 -21.46 -13.37 18.16
C LEU A 401 -21.86 -14.53 19.08
N GLY A 402 -21.83 -15.76 18.57
CA GLY A 402 -22.15 -16.97 19.31
C GLY A 402 -21.02 -17.51 20.19
N GLY A 403 -19.84 -16.86 20.19
CA GLY A 403 -18.70 -17.33 21.00
C GLY A 403 -18.26 -18.75 20.65
N SER A 404 -18.18 -19.09 19.36
CA SER A 404 -17.79 -20.45 18.95
C SER A 404 -16.35 -20.78 19.39
N PRO A 405 -15.99 -22.07 19.59
CA PRO A 405 -14.63 -22.48 19.94
C PRO A 405 -13.58 -21.96 18.94
N TRP A 406 -13.94 -21.89 17.65
CA TRP A 406 -13.09 -21.29 16.64
C TRP A 406 -12.81 -19.81 16.91
N ALA A 407 -13.82 -19.04 17.31
CA ALA A 407 -13.69 -17.61 17.59
C ALA A 407 -12.76 -17.36 18.78
N HIS A 408 -12.90 -18.10 19.88
CA HIS A 408 -12.00 -18.03 21.04
C HIS A 408 -10.55 -18.33 20.64
N VAL A 409 -10.30 -19.42 19.92
CA VAL A 409 -8.95 -19.76 19.44
C VAL A 409 -8.34 -18.65 18.56
N GLN A 410 -9.15 -17.94 17.75
CA GLN A 410 -8.63 -16.83 16.94
C GLN A 410 -8.23 -15.61 17.77
N LEU A 411 -8.94 -15.35 18.86
CA LEU A 411 -8.63 -14.26 19.78
C LEU A 411 -7.40 -14.60 20.63
N ASP A 412 -7.36 -15.77 21.23
CA ASP A 412 -6.24 -16.23 22.06
C ASP A 412 -4.90 -16.18 21.33
N ARG A 413 -4.87 -16.64 20.09
CA ARG A 413 -3.65 -16.56 19.25
C ARG A 413 -3.10 -15.13 19.06
N ARG A 414 -3.91 -14.13 19.28
CA ARG A 414 -3.56 -12.72 19.14
C ARG A 414 -3.49 -11.97 20.47
N GLY A 415 -3.70 -12.67 21.59
CA GLY A 415 -3.75 -12.07 22.93
C GLY A 415 -4.93 -11.11 23.11
N MET A 416 -6.06 -11.39 22.45
CA MET A 416 -7.26 -10.57 22.52
C MET A 416 -8.26 -11.15 23.53
N PRO A 417 -8.93 -10.31 24.35
CA PRO A 417 -9.93 -10.79 25.29
C PRO A 417 -11.23 -11.15 24.58
N ASP A 418 -11.95 -12.11 25.14
CA ASP A 418 -13.25 -12.57 24.63
C ASP A 418 -14.33 -11.49 24.62
N SER A 419 -14.17 -10.45 25.44
CA SER A 419 -15.07 -9.28 25.46
C SER A 419 -15.17 -8.55 24.11
N LEU A 420 -14.23 -8.78 23.18
CA LEU A 420 -14.25 -8.22 21.82
C LEU A 420 -15.15 -8.99 20.86
N LEU A 421 -15.53 -10.24 21.18
CA LEU A 421 -16.33 -11.10 20.28
C LEU A 421 -17.65 -10.44 19.83
N PRO A 422 -18.48 -9.86 20.74
CA PRO A 422 -19.72 -9.22 20.31
C PRO A 422 -19.50 -8.01 19.39
N LEU A 423 -18.48 -7.21 19.68
CA LEU A 423 -18.19 -6.02 18.88
C LEU A 423 -17.67 -6.38 17.49
N LEU A 424 -16.68 -7.29 17.39
CA LEU A 424 -16.17 -7.78 16.11
C LEU A 424 -17.25 -8.51 15.32
N GLY A 425 -18.01 -9.37 16.00
CA GLY A 425 -19.13 -10.09 15.40
C GLY A 425 -20.20 -9.15 14.87
N GLY A 426 -20.55 -8.10 15.62
CA GLY A 426 -21.50 -7.07 15.21
C GLY A 426 -21.08 -6.34 13.94
N TRP A 427 -19.82 -5.93 13.84
CA TRP A 427 -19.29 -5.29 12.63
C TRP A 427 -19.30 -6.21 11.41
N VAL A 428 -18.85 -7.46 11.57
CA VAL A 428 -18.77 -8.43 10.46
C VAL A 428 -20.16 -8.88 10.05
N PHE A 429 -21.05 -9.15 10.99
CA PHE A 429 -22.44 -9.52 10.71
C PHE A 429 -23.20 -8.38 10.04
N GLY A 430 -23.08 -7.15 10.58
CA GLY A 430 -23.68 -5.95 10.02
C GLY A 430 -23.22 -5.68 8.57
N PHE A 431 -21.94 -5.91 8.29
CA PHE A 431 -21.44 -5.87 6.91
C PHE A 431 -22.15 -6.87 6.00
N GLY A 432 -22.32 -8.13 6.45
CA GLY A 432 -23.04 -9.16 5.71
C GLY A 432 -24.49 -8.76 5.43
N VAL A 433 -25.21 -8.24 6.44
CA VAL A 433 -26.59 -7.75 6.28
C VAL A 433 -26.69 -6.61 5.27
N LEU A 434 -25.79 -5.63 5.35
CA LEU A 434 -25.75 -4.51 4.40
C LEU A 434 -25.45 -4.97 2.97
N LEU A 435 -24.60 -5.99 2.78
CA LEU A 435 -24.36 -6.58 1.48
C LEU A 435 -25.59 -7.31 0.92
N VAL A 436 -26.33 -8.06 1.75
CA VAL A 436 -27.59 -8.68 1.35
C VAL A 436 -28.62 -7.62 0.96
N ALA A 437 -28.76 -6.57 1.75
CA ALA A 437 -29.66 -5.45 1.44
C ALA A 437 -29.27 -4.78 0.09
N ALA A 438 -27.97 -4.56 -0.15
CA ALA A 438 -27.48 -4.03 -1.42
C ALA A 438 -27.75 -4.98 -2.60
N LEU A 439 -27.60 -6.29 -2.42
CA LEU A 439 -27.92 -7.31 -3.43
C LEU A 439 -29.41 -7.27 -3.80
N VAL A 440 -30.28 -7.19 -2.80
CA VAL A 440 -31.75 -7.14 -3.01
C VAL A 440 -32.16 -5.84 -3.68
N TRP A 441 -31.59 -4.69 -3.27
CA TRP A 441 -31.95 -3.37 -3.76
C TRP A 441 -31.43 -3.10 -5.18
N LEU A 442 -30.14 -3.38 -5.44
CA LEU A 442 -29.48 -3.06 -6.72
C LEU A 442 -29.69 -4.15 -7.77
N ARG A 443 -29.91 -5.39 -7.35
CA ARG A 443 -30.20 -6.55 -8.23
C ARG A 443 -29.23 -6.67 -9.42
N GLN A 444 -29.61 -7.46 -10.43
CA GLN A 444 -28.79 -7.69 -11.63
C GLN A 444 -28.62 -6.45 -12.53
N ARG A 445 -29.60 -5.53 -12.50
CA ARG A 445 -29.62 -4.37 -13.41
C ARG A 445 -28.55 -3.33 -13.10
N ARG A 446 -28.07 -3.28 -11.86
CA ARG A 446 -27.11 -2.27 -11.35
C ARG A 446 -25.85 -2.90 -10.75
N VAL A 447 -25.36 -4.02 -11.33
CA VAL A 447 -24.23 -4.77 -10.78
C VAL A 447 -22.96 -3.93 -10.64
N GLY A 448 -22.70 -2.97 -11.53
CA GLY A 448 -21.57 -2.04 -11.39
C GLY A 448 -21.65 -1.17 -10.13
N ALA A 449 -22.86 -0.65 -9.83
CA ALA A 449 -23.08 0.10 -8.59
C ALA A 449 -22.97 -0.81 -7.35
N LEU A 450 -23.47 -2.05 -7.44
CA LEU A 450 -23.35 -3.04 -6.37
C LEU A 450 -21.89 -3.30 -5.98
N VAL A 451 -20.99 -3.45 -6.95
CA VAL A 451 -19.55 -3.66 -6.72
C VAL A 451 -18.92 -2.45 -6.02
N VAL A 452 -19.27 -1.23 -6.43
CA VAL A 452 -18.77 0.00 -5.80
C VAL A 452 -19.31 0.13 -4.36
N VAL A 453 -20.60 -0.14 -4.16
CA VAL A 453 -21.20 -0.13 -2.81
C VAL A 453 -20.54 -1.19 -1.91
N CYS A 454 -20.31 -2.40 -2.43
CA CYS A 454 -19.59 -3.45 -1.71
C CYS A 454 -18.19 -2.98 -1.25
N ALA A 455 -17.42 -2.36 -2.15
CA ALA A 455 -16.10 -1.83 -1.82
C ALA A 455 -16.19 -0.70 -0.78
N CYS A 456 -17.11 0.24 -0.94
CA CYS A 456 -17.32 1.33 0.03
C CYS A 456 -17.72 0.78 1.41
N LEU A 457 -18.65 -0.17 1.48
CA LEU A 457 -19.06 -0.80 2.73
C LEU A 457 -17.89 -1.53 3.40
N LEU A 458 -17.13 -2.32 2.62
CA LEU A 458 -15.94 -3.02 3.12
C LEU A 458 -14.96 -2.05 3.78
N TRP A 459 -14.60 -0.96 3.10
CA TRP A 459 -13.61 -0.02 3.61
C TRP A 459 -14.12 0.86 4.75
N ASN A 460 -15.43 1.10 4.84
CA ASN A 460 -16.02 1.77 6.00
C ASN A 460 -16.04 0.84 7.22
N VAL A 461 -16.49 -0.42 7.09
CA VAL A 461 -16.47 -1.40 8.19
C VAL A 461 -15.03 -1.68 8.64
N TYR A 462 -14.12 -1.86 7.70
CA TYR A 462 -12.70 -2.01 8.01
C TYR A 462 -12.14 -0.80 8.78
N GLY A 463 -12.40 0.42 8.30
CA GLY A 463 -11.80 1.64 8.86
C GLY A 463 -12.44 2.10 10.17
N TRP A 464 -13.78 2.16 10.24
CA TRP A 464 -14.49 2.64 11.43
C TRP A 464 -14.72 1.57 12.51
N GLY A 465 -14.76 0.30 12.10
CA GLY A 465 -15.10 -0.80 13.00
C GLY A 465 -13.90 -1.67 13.34
N LEU A 466 -13.42 -2.45 12.36
CA LEU A 466 -12.44 -3.51 12.62
C LEU A 466 -11.08 -2.97 13.04
N MET A 467 -10.52 -2.00 12.31
CA MET A 467 -9.18 -1.49 12.60
C MET A 467 -9.06 -0.83 13.98
N PRO A 468 -9.95 0.10 14.40
CA PRO A 468 -9.86 0.66 15.74
C PRO A 468 -10.04 -0.37 16.86
N THR A 469 -10.91 -1.37 16.65
CA THR A 469 -11.12 -2.45 17.63
C THR A 469 -9.89 -3.36 17.77
N LEU A 470 -9.19 -3.63 16.67
CA LEU A 470 -8.02 -4.50 16.64
C LEU A 470 -6.71 -3.74 16.97
N ASP A 471 -6.73 -2.40 16.91
CA ASP A 471 -5.55 -1.56 17.03
C ASP A 471 -4.73 -1.82 18.30
N PRO A 472 -5.31 -1.88 19.51
CA PRO A 472 -4.54 -2.07 20.73
C PRO A 472 -3.66 -3.33 20.72
N TYR A 473 -4.12 -4.36 20.01
CA TYR A 473 -3.45 -5.67 19.92
C TYR A 473 -2.53 -5.78 18.71
N SER A 474 -2.84 -5.10 17.62
CA SER A 474 -2.02 -5.11 16.41
C SER A 474 -0.87 -4.10 16.44
N SER A 475 -1.04 -2.95 17.10
CA SER A 475 -0.01 -1.92 17.24
C SER A 475 0.93 -2.14 18.42
N ALA A 476 0.69 -3.14 19.28
CA ALA A 476 1.34 -3.37 20.57
C ALA A 476 1.04 -2.31 21.64
N SER A 477 0.10 -1.38 21.44
CA SER A 477 -0.20 -0.35 22.45
C SER A 477 -0.74 -0.95 23.74
N ALA A 478 -1.63 -1.96 23.67
CA ALA A 478 -2.13 -2.66 24.86
C ALA A 478 -1.02 -3.41 25.62
N LEU A 479 -0.05 -3.99 24.92
CA LEU A 479 1.11 -4.62 25.53
C LEU A 479 1.92 -3.58 26.31
N MET A 480 2.29 -2.48 25.68
CA MET A 480 3.13 -1.45 26.30
C MET A 480 2.42 -0.75 27.47
N GLN A 481 1.09 -0.58 27.41
CA GLN A 481 0.32 -0.11 28.56
C GLN A 481 0.39 -1.07 29.75
N ARG A 482 0.25 -2.40 29.52
CA ARG A 482 0.41 -3.40 30.59
C ARG A 482 1.82 -3.37 31.17
N VAL A 483 2.85 -3.20 30.32
CA VAL A 483 4.23 -3.03 30.78
C VAL A 483 4.34 -1.82 31.71
N GLY A 484 3.89 -0.63 31.28
CA GLY A 484 3.94 0.59 32.08
C GLY A 484 3.20 0.45 33.43
N GLN A 485 1.99 -0.13 33.42
CA GLN A 485 1.21 -0.39 34.64
C GLN A 485 1.92 -1.35 35.60
N ARG A 486 2.62 -2.36 35.06
CA ARG A 486 3.30 -3.38 35.88
C ARG A 486 4.56 -2.86 36.55
N ILE A 487 5.36 -2.05 35.85
CA ILE A 487 6.64 -1.56 36.35
C ILE A 487 6.53 -0.24 37.14
N GLY A 488 5.41 0.48 37.00
CA GLY A 488 5.18 1.77 37.64
C GLY A 488 5.89 2.95 36.92
N PRO A 489 5.61 4.20 37.32
CA PRO A 489 6.07 5.40 36.62
C PRO A 489 7.57 5.66 36.73
N ASP A 490 8.20 5.28 37.85
CA ASP A 490 9.59 5.62 38.16
C ASP A 490 10.61 4.60 37.62
N ALA A 491 10.13 3.47 37.09
CA ALA A 491 10.98 2.42 36.56
C ALA A 491 11.56 2.79 35.19
N GLN A 492 12.81 2.39 34.95
CA GLN A 492 13.47 2.47 33.66
C GLN A 492 13.22 1.19 32.87
N LEU A 493 12.88 1.32 31.60
CA LEU A 493 12.59 0.21 30.71
C LEU A 493 13.70 0.06 29.67
N GLY A 494 14.24 -1.16 29.53
CA GLY A 494 15.09 -1.56 28.42
C GLY A 494 14.38 -2.55 27.52
N LEU A 495 14.81 -2.66 26.25
CA LEU A 495 14.24 -3.54 25.25
C LEU A 495 15.30 -4.49 24.69
N VAL A 496 15.06 -5.79 24.72
CA VAL A 496 15.89 -6.84 24.10
C VAL A 496 15.05 -7.61 23.10
N ALA A 497 15.59 -7.88 21.92
CA ALA A 497 14.90 -8.55 20.81
C ALA A 497 13.56 -7.88 20.44
N TRP A 498 13.54 -6.58 20.49
CA TRP A 498 12.36 -5.75 20.32
C TRP A 498 11.92 -5.62 18.85
N ARG A 499 10.69 -5.18 18.65
CA ARG A 499 10.15 -4.80 17.34
C ARG A 499 9.81 -3.31 17.35
N GLU A 500 9.78 -2.68 16.17
CA GLU A 500 9.60 -1.23 16.02
C GLU A 500 8.34 -0.70 16.74
N GLN A 501 7.25 -1.48 16.77
CA GLN A 501 6.04 -1.09 17.46
C GLN A 501 6.21 -1.02 18.98
N ASN A 502 7.10 -1.82 19.59
CA ASN A 502 7.36 -1.77 21.02
C ASN A 502 8.00 -0.43 21.40
N LEU A 503 9.03 -0.01 20.64
CA LEU A 503 9.69 1.27 20.84
C LEU A 503 8.74 2.44 20.57
N LEU A 504 7.93 2.34 19.50
CA LEU A 504 7.01 3.41 19.09
C LEU A 504 5.88 3.64 20.11
N GLN A 505 5.41 2.58 20.79
CA GLN A 505 4.29 2.61 21.75
C GLN A 505 4.72 2.68 23.21
N ALA A 506 6.02 2.83 23.48
CA ALA A 506 6.51 3.02 24.84
C ALA A 506 5.97 4.32 25.44
N ASP A 507 5.54 4.26 26.71
CA ASP A 507 4.99 5.38 27.47
C ASP A 507 6.10 6.27 28.09
N ARG A 508 7.36 5.84 27.93
CA ARG A 508 8.55 6.47 28.51
C ARG A 508 9.74 6.35 27.58
N THR A 509 10.81 7.09 27.88
CA THR A 509 12.09 6.87 27.24
C THR A 509 12.61 5.49 27.58
N VAL A 510 12.98 4.70 26.59
CA VAL A 510 13.50 3.35 26.74
C VAL A 510 14.97 3.28 26.34
N THR A 511 15.72 2.37 26.98
CA THR A 511 17.07 2.01 26.58
C THR A 511 16.98 0.82 25.64
N GLU A 512 17.58 0.91 24.45
CA GLU A 512 17.66 -0.20 23.51
C GLU A 512 19.13 -0.58 23.28
N PHE A 513 19.38 -1.83 22.92
CA PHE A 513 20.72 -2.41 22.84
C PHE A 513 21.13 -2.75 21.39
N GLY A 514 20.52 -2.10 20.41
CA GLY A 514 20.75 -2.26 18.97
C GLY A 514 19.76 -3.23 18.32
N PHE A 515 19.00 -2.72 17.35
CA PHE A 515 17.98 -3.51 16.65
C PHE A 515 18.59 -4.61 15.77
N LYS A 516 19.73 -4.31 15.13
CA LYS A 516 20.43 -5.21 14.20
C LYS A 516 21.44 -6.13 14.86
N ARG A 517 21.68 -5.96 16.16
CA ARG A 517 22.65 -6.78 16.89
C ARG A 517 22.08 -8.15 17.21
N PRO A 518 22.87 -9.22 17.14
CA PRO A 518 22.51 -10.54 17.68
C PRO A 518 21.99 -10.43 19.11
N TRP A 519 21.08 -11.30 19.50
CA TRP A 519 20.42 -11.20 20.79
C TRP A 519 21.39 -11.43 21.98
N ASP A 520 22.37 -12.27 21.79
CA ASP A 520 23.45 -12.48 22.77
C ASP A 520 24.28 -11.20 23.02
N GLU A 521 24.62 -10.46 21.94
CA GLU A 521 25.30 -9.17 22.07
C GLU A 521 24.41 -8.10 22.76
N GLN A 522 23.10 -8.12 22.49
CA GLN A 522 22.16 -7.26 23.22
C GLN A 522 22.16 -7.59 24.71
N TRP A 523 22.16 -8.87 25.07
CA TRP A 523 22.22 -9.31 26.46
C TRP A 523 23.54 -8.97 27.14
N GLN A 524 24.67 -9.01 26.46
CA GLN A 524 25.97 -8.59 26.99
C GLN A 524 25.95 -7.13 27.45
N GLN A 525 25.13 -6.28 26.84
CA GLN A 525 24.93 -4.88 27.25
C GLN A 525 23.79 -4.73 28.26
N ALA A 526 22.71 -5.44 28.06
CA ALA A 526 21.51 -5.35 28.89
C ALA A 526 21.72 -5.89 30.29
N GLY A 527 22.50 -6.96 30.46
CA GLY A 527 22.81 -7.53 31.75
C GLY A 527 23.55 -6.56 32.71
N PRO A 528 24.69 -5.98 32.31
CA PRO A 528 25.37 -4.94 33.11
C PRO A 528 24.47 -3.70 33.33
N TRP A 529 23.65 -3.33 32.36
CA TRP A 529 22.68 -2.23 32.53
C TRP A 529 21.66 -2.55 33.63
N LEU A 530 21.13 -3.77 33.71
CA LEU A 530 20.23 -4.17 34.79
C LEU A 530 20.89 -4.09 36.16
N GLN A 531 22.17 -4.52 36.27
CA GLN A 531 22.91 -4.55 37.52
C GLN A 531 23.18 -3.18 38.13
N GLN A 532 23.24 -2.11 37.31
CA GLN A 532 23.49 -0.76 37.80
C GLN A 532 22.35 -0.23 38.70
N ALA A 533 21.11 -0.69 38.49
CA ALA A 533 19.96 -0.28 39.29
C ALA A 533 18.90 -1.40 39.31
N PRO A 534 19.15 -2.52 40.01
CA PRO A 534 18.35 -3.74 39.94
C PRO A 534 16.90 -3.56 40.44
N GLU A 535 16.65 -2.58 41.31
CA GLU A 535 15.31 -2.31 41.86
C GLU A 535 14.42 -1.48 40.91
N THR A 536 15.02 -0.67 40.04
CA THR A 536 14.28 0.27 39.19
C THR A 536 14.34 -0.07 37.72
N ARG A 537 15.25 -0.96 37.29
CA ARG A 537 15.42 -1.32 35.88
C ARG A 537 14.73 -2.63 35.53
N TRP A 538 14.04 -2.59 34.39
CA TRP A 538 13.29 -3.71 33.82
C TRP A 538 13.62 -3.89 32.34
N LEU A 539 13.59 -5.12 31.85
CA LEU A 539 13.67 -5.41 30.42
C LEU A 539 12.37 -6.00 29.91
N LEU A 540 11.89 -5.51 28.79
CA LEU A 540 10.91 -6.21 27.96
C LEU A 540 11.68 -7.06 26.95
N VAL A 541 11.42 -8.37 26.97
CA VAL A 541 12.16 -9.35 26.19
C VAL A 541 11.19 -10.24 25.42
N LEU A 542 11.53 -10.52 24.16
CA LEU A 542 10.84 -11.56 23.40
C LEU A 542 11.11 -12.94 24.04
N ASP A 543 10.07 -13.74 24.28
CA ASP A 543 10.20 -15.03 24.97
C ASP A 543 11.29 -15.94 24.40
N GLN A 544 11.40 -16.00 23.06
CA GLN A 544 12.40 -16.78 22.35
C GLN A 544 13.85 -16.28 22.53
N ALA A 545 14.00 -15.03 22.95
CA ALA A 545 15.30 -14.38 23.14
C ALA A 545 15.72 -14.34 24.62
N MET A 546 15.08 -15.12 25.49
CA MET A 546 15.39 -15.15 26.91
C MET A 546 16.79 -15.72 27.18
N SER A 547 17.60 -14.99 27.95
CA SER A 547 18.94 -15.45 28.34
C SER A 547 18.88 -16.51 29.42
N PRO A 548 19.74 -17.54 29.36
CA PRO A 548 19.91 -18.53 30.46
C PRO A 548 20.43 -17.89 31.77
N CYS A 549 20.99 -16.68 31.70
CA CYS A 549 21.47 -15.92 32.86
C CYS A 549 20.36 -15.25 33.68
N VAL A 550 19.11 -15.32 33.21
CA VAL A 550 17.94 -14.78 33.91
C VAL A 550 17.34 -15.86 34.82
N ASP A 551 17.02 -15.49 36.05
CA ASP A 551 16.26 -16.34 36.95
C ASP A 551 14.79 -16.40 36.53
N ALA A 552 14.40 -17.53 35.96
CA ALA A 552 13.06 -17.73 35.43
C ALA A 552 11.94 -17.58 36.48
N ALA A 553 12.26 -17.82 37.77
CA ALA A 553 11.26 -17.68 38.84
C ALA A 553 10.83 -16.22 39.10
N GLN A 554 11.64 -15.25 38.67
CA GLN A 554 11.36 -13.82 38.85
C GLN A 554 10.82 -13.15 37.58
N VAL A 555 10.75 -13.88 36.46
CA VAL A 555 10.25 -13.36 35.18
C VAL A 555 8.73 -13.24 35.26
N VAL A 556 8.22 -12.14 34.72
CA VAL A 556 6.77 -11.87 34.65
C VAL A 556 6.30 -12.00 33.22
N ASP A 557 5.40 -12.93 32.97
CA ASP A 557 4.72 -13.02 31.68
C ASP A 557 3.77 -11.83 31.49
N ILE A 558 3.99 -11.04 30.46
CA ILE A 558 3.15 -9.88 30.14
C ILE A 558 2.13 -10.18 29.03
N GLY A 559 2.17 -11.39 28.47
CA GLY A 559 1.24 -11.88 27.47
C GLY A 559 1.73 -11.72 26.04
N SER A 560 0.80 -11.95 25.10
CA SER A 560 1.08 -11.97 23.67
C SER A 560 0.73 -10.63 22.99
N SER A 561 1.50 -10.29 21.97
CA SER A 561 1.18 -9.24 20.99
C SER A 561 1.73 -9.65 19.63
N ASN A 562 0.94 -9.50 18.56
CA ASN A 562 1.33 -9.86 17.19
C ASN A 562 1.88 -11.29 17.05
N ARG A 563 1.24 -12.27 17.73
CA ARG A 563 1.63 -13.70 17.78
C ARG A 563 2.95 -13.99 18.49
N ASN A 564 3.62 -12.99 19.07
CA ASN A 564 4.82 -13.13 19.87
C ASN A 564 4.45 -13.02 21.34
N ARG A 565 5.10 -13.85 22.18
CA ARG A 565 4.99 -13.81 23.64
C ARG A 565 6.11 -12.93 24.21
N TRP A 566 5.76 -12.12 25.20
CA TRP A 566 6.65 -11.13 25.78
C TRP A 566 6.79 -11.33 27.27
N GLN A 567 8.00 -11.14 27.77
CA GLN A 567 8.36 -11.33 29.16
C GLN A 567 8.94 -10.03 29.74
N LEU A 568 8.66 -9.75 31.02
CA LEU A 568 9.29 -8.69 31.77
C LEU A 568 10.31 -9.28 32.74
N VAL A 569 11.55 -8.82 32.66
CA VAL A 569 12.66 -9.24 33.49
C VAL A 569 13.04 -8.10 34.43
N PRO A 570 12.83 -8.22 35.77
CA PRO A 570 13.29 -7.24 36.73
C PRO A 570 14.83 -7.32 36.87
N GLY A 571 15.47 -6.20 37.22
CA GLY A 571 16.92 -6.15 37.32
C GLY A 571 17.52 -7.17 38.29
N ARG A 572 16.81 -7.47 39.37
CA ARG A 572 17.20 -8.50 40.38
C ARG A 572 17.20 -9.94 39.84
N ALA A 573 16.53 -10.21 38.71
CA ALA A 573 16.50 -11.54 38.09
C ALA A 573 17.81 -11.87 37.34
N TRP A 574 18.66 -10.89 37.07
CA TRP A 574 19.91 -11.10 36.35
C TRP A 574 20.99 -11.69 37.28
N ARG A 575 21.64 -12.78 36.86
CA ARG A 575 22.73 -13.44 37.58
C ARG A 575 24.06 -12.82 37.19
N ALA A 576 24.74 -12.18 38.18
CA ALA A 576 26.02 -11.58 37.95
C ALA A 576 27.09 -12.62 37.56
N GLY A 577 27.97 -12.27 36.62
CA GLY A 577 29.05 -13.15 36.16
C GLY A 577 28.64 -14.33 35.28
N CYS A 578 27.36 -14.42 34.89
CA CYS A 578 26.88 -15.42 33.95
C CYS A 578 27.24 -15.03 32.52
N ASP A 579 27.65 -15.98 31.68
CA ASP A 579 27.89 -15.79 30.28
C ASP A 579 26.54 -15.83 29.51
N ALA A 580 26.23 -14.72 28.81
CA ALA A 580 24.97 -14.51 28.16
C ALA A 580 24.84 -15.18 26.75
N HIS A 581 25.72 -16.13 26.43
CA HIS A 581 25.63 -16.84 25.16
C HIS A 581 24.30 -17.59 25.03
N LEU A 582 23.55 -17.26 23.98
CA LEU A 582 22.33 -17.97 23.61
C LEU A 582 22.67 -19.15 22.70
N ALA A 583 22.07 -20.31 22.97
CA ALA A 583 22.31 -21.53 22.19
C ALA A 583 21.87 -21.45 20.72
N ARG A 584 21.28 -20.35 20.30
CA ARG A 584 20.73 -20.16 18.95
C ARG A 584 20.86 -18.70 18.53
N ASP A 585 21.63 -18.46 17.50
CA ASP A 585 21.63 -17.21 16.74
C ASP A 585 20.29 -17.07 16.00
N ALA A 586 19.37 -16.34 16.57
CA ALA A 586 18.07 -16.06 15.93
C ALA A 586 18.10 -14.73 15.15
N ALA A 587 19.28 -14.22 14.81
CA ALA A 587 19.45 -13.05 13.94
C ALA A 587 18.85 -13.23 12.53
N SER A 588 18.36 -14.43 12.21
CA SER A 588 17.73 -14.76 10.92
C SER A 588 16.22 -14.51 10.89
N ASP A 589 15.56 -14.15 11.99
CA ASP A 589 14.09 -13.98 12.02
C ASP A 589 13.60 -12.61 11.52
N ASP A 590 14.51 -11.68 11.17
CA ASP A 590 14.14 -10.49 10.38
C ASP A 590 13.69 -10.84 8.95
N GLU A 591 13.72 -12.13 8.61
CA GLU A 591 13.37 -12.67 7.29
C GLU A 591 11.92 -13.14 7.16
N GLN A 592 11.13 -13.15 8.21
CA GLN A 592 9.75 -13.70 8.21
C GLN A 592 8.64 -12.64 8.06
N ASP A 593 8.95 -11.44 7.60
CA ASP A 593 7.96 -10.43 7.21
C ASP A 593 7.62 -10.46 5.71
#